data_1b7700b69a196ea1d7bd7b04aefdcf22
#
_entry.id   1b7700b69a196ea1d7bd7b04aefdcf22
#
_cell.length_a   1.000
_cell.length_b   1.000
_cell.length_c   1.000
_cell.angle_alpha   90.00
_cell.angle_beta   90.00
_cell.angle_gamma   90.00
#
_symmetry.space_group_name_H-M   'P 1'
#
loop_
_entity.id
_entity.type
_entity.pdbx_description
1 polymer ?
#
loop_
_entity_poly.entity_id
_entity_poly.type
_entity_poly.pdbx_seq_one_letter_code
_entity_poly.pdbx_strand_id
1 'polypeptide(L)'
;IFSLVGLGDPQVRAATPVNWSKMLAYAGMMAGRSRSPEVVSGIIGHCFDLDDVGIEQWVLRRVEIPKDQQTRLGQANAALGEDTLVGSGIRDRSGKFILRIRNLDRQRFADFLPNGDDHDRLVKLVEFVTREQLAYDLELQMRPRDVKPMQLGADVRLGWNSFVTPEKARKLPAVRLQIRR
;
A
#
# COMPACT_ATOMS: atom_id res chain seq x y z
N ILE A 1 -10.22 -14.00 -22.70
CA ILE A 1 -10.40 -12.79 -21.87
C ILE A 1 -9.27 -12.71 -20.84
N PHE A 2 -8.96 -13.75 -20.05
CA PHE A 2 -7.86 -13.76 -19.09
C PHE A 2 -6.50 -13.41 -19.71
N SER A 3 -6.24 -13.84 -20.92
CA SER A 3 -4.98 -13.54 -21.63
C SER A 3 -4.79 -12.05 -21.90
N LEU A 4 -5.88 -11.30 -22.11
CA LEU A 4 -5.85 -9.85 -22.33
C LEU A 4 -5.40 -9.07 -21.10
N VAL A 5 -5.59 -9.63 -19.91
CA VAL A 5 -5.23 -9.03 -18.61
C VAL A 5 -3.88 -9.53 -18.10
N GLY A 6 -3.20 -10.40 -18.86
CA GLY A 6 -1.95 -11.02 -18.43
C GLY A 6 -2.13 -12.24 -17.51
N LEU A 7 -3.35 -12.78 -17.43
CA LEU A 7 -3.73 -13.88 -16.56
C LEU A 7 -4.02 -15.16 -17.36
N GLY A 8 -3.43 -15.29 -18.55
CA GLY A 8 -3.61 -16.46 -19.42
C GLY A 8 -3.09 -17.76 -18.80
N ASP A 9 -2.05 -17.68 -17.99
CA ASP A 9 -1.43 -18.85 -17.35
C ASP A 9 -2.25 -19.34 -16.16
N PRO A 10 -2.69 -20.61 -16.15
CA PRO A 10 -3.38 -21.23 -15.02
C PRO A 10 -2.56 -21.24 -13.72
N GLN A 11 -1.23 -21.35 -13.82
CA GLN A 11 -0.34 -21.36 -12.65
C GLN A 11 -0.31 -19.99 -11.96
N VAL A 12 -0.29 -18.91 -12.73
CA VAL A 12 -0.38 -17.54 -12.19
C VAL A 12 -1.71 -17.32 -11.49
N ARG A 13 -2.81 -17.84 -12.05
CA ARG A 13 -4.13 -17.77 -11.42
C ARG A 13 -4.21 -18.55 -10.11
N ALA A 14 -3.63 -19.75 -10.07
CA ALA A 14 -3.61 -20.58 -8.87
C ALA A 14 -2.76 -19.98 -7.74
N ALA A 15 -1.68 -19.28 -8.10
CA ALA A 15 -0.78 -18.63 -7.14
C ALA A 15 -1.35 -17.34 -6.54
N THR A 16 -2.40 -16.76 -7.14
CA THR A 16 -2.94 -15.47 -6.71
C THR A 16 -4.27 -15.67 -5.97
N PRO A 17 -4.36 -15.36 -4.68
CA PRO A 17 -5.55 -15.61 -3.86
C PRO A 17 -6.65 -14.55 -4.08
N VAL A 18 -6.91 -14.18 -5.32
CA VAL A 18 -7.92 -13.17 -5.71
C VAL A 18 -9.13 -13.86 -6.33
N ASN A 19 -10.31 -13.32 -6.09
CA ASN A 19 -11.53 -13.79 -6.74
C ASN A 19 -11.54 -13.42 -8.23
N TRP A 20 -11.24 -14.40 -9.09
CA TRP A 20 -11.11 -14.22 -10.54
C TRP A 20 -12.39 -13.77 -11.23
N SER A 21 -13.55 -14.15 -10.70
CA SER A 21 -14.84 -13.70 -11.23
C SER A 21 -15.01 -12.19 -11.05
N LYS A 22 -14.60 -11.65 -9.90
CA LYS A 22 -14.56 -10.21 -9.69
C LYS A 22 -13.53 -9.53 -10.61
N MET A 23 -12.36 -10.14 -10.82
CA MET A 23 -11.30 -9.59 -11.69
C MET A 23 -11.70 -9.51 -13.16
N LEU A 24 -12.57 -10.42 -13.64
CA LEU A 24 -13.10 -10.34 -15.01
C LEU A 24 -13.92 -9.06 -15.25
N ALA A 25 -14.64 -8.58 -14.26
CA ALA A 25 -15.38 -7.31 -14.35
C ALA A 25 -14.46 -6.12 -14.62
N TYR A 26 -13.19 -6.19 -14.20
CA TYR A 26 -12.20 -5.12 -14.40
C TYR A 26 -11.28 -5.34 -15.59
N ALA A 27 -11.47 -6.42 -16.35
CA ALA A 27 -10.59 -6.77 -17.47
C ALA A 27 -10.41 -5.60 -18.46
N GLY A 28 -11.47 -4.86 -18.76
CA GLY A 28 -11.41 -3.68 -19.63
C GLY A 28 -10.55 -2.55 -19.05
N MET A 29 -10.72 -2.23 -17.77
CA MET A 29 -9.92 -1.20 -17.08
C MET A 29 -8.45 -1.65 -16.92
N MET A 30 -8.22 -2.93 -16.67
CA MET A 30 -6.89 -3.50 -16.52
C MET A 30 -6.14 -3.66 -17.84
N ALA A 31 -6.83 -3.81 -18.96
CA ALA A 31 -6.24 -3.82 -20.30
C ALA A 31 -5.68 -2.43 -20.67
N GLY A 32 -6.29 -1.35 -20.18
CA GLY A 32 -5.78 0.00 -20.32
C GLY A 32 -4.40 0.19 -19.66
N ARG A 33 -3.62 1.14 -20.18
CA ARG A 33 -2.31 1.51 -19.60
C ARG A 33 -2.42 2.41 -18.38
N SER A 34 -3.49 3.20 -18.29
CA SER A 34 -3.70 4.12 -17.18
C SER A 34 -4.05 3.37 -15.89
N ARG A 35 -3.37 3.72 -14.81
CA ARG A 35 -3.60 3.23 -13.45
C ARG A 35 -3.88 4.43 -12.55
N SER A 36 -5.00 5.12 -12.84
CA SER A 36 -5.38 6.25 -11.98
C SER A 36 -5.69 5.76 -10.55
N PRO A 37 -5.46 6.60 -9.55
CA PRO A 37 -5.76 6.27 -8.15
C PRO A 37 -7.20 5.80 -7.95
N GLU A 38 -8.14 6.40 -8.68
CA GLU A 38 -9.57 6.09 -8.61
C GLU A 38 -9.85 4.68 -9.13
N VAL A 39 -9.18 4.27 -10.22
CA VAL A 39 -9.33 2.92 -10.78
C VAL A 39 -8.74 1.89 -9.82
N VAL A 40 -7.56 2.14 -9.28
CA VAL A 40 -6.90 1.22 -8.34
C VAL A 40 -7.71 1.10 -7.05
N SER A 41 -8.11 2.22 -6.44
CA SER A 41 -8.93 2.22 -5.22
C SER A 41 -10.30 1.58 -5.44
N GLY A 42 -10.94 1.82 -6.59
CA GLY A 42 -12.20 1.20 -6.95
C GLY A 42 -12.12 -0.32 -7.09
N ILE A 43 -11.06 -0.83 -7.73
CA ILE A 43 -10.82 -2.28 -7.84
C ILE A 43 -10.63 -2.90 -6.45
N ILE A 44 -9.80 -2.28 -5.60
CA ILE A 44 -9.55 -2.77 -4.24
C ILE A 44 -10.84 -2.73 -3.41
N GLY A 45 -11.57 -1.61 -3.45
CA GLY A 45 -12.83 -1.44 -2.73
C GLY A 45 -13.84 -2.53 -3.08
N HIS A 46 -14.07 -2.77 -4.37
CA HIS A 46 -15.00 -3.81 -4.79
C HIS A 46 -14.50 -5.24 -4.53
N CYS A 47 -13.19 -5.52 -4.66
CA CYS A 47 -12.65 -6.86 -4.41
C CYS A 47 -12.83 -7.30 -2.95
N PHE A 48 -12.71 -6.36 -2.02
CA PHE A 48 -12.79 -6.60 -0.59
C PHE A 48 -14.10 -6.12 0.06
N ASP A 49 -15.05 -5.64 -0.74
CA ASP A 49 -16.34 -5.09 -0.28
C ASP A 49 -16.13 -3.96 0.76
N LEU A 50 -15.30 -2.96 0.38
CA LEU A 50 -14.92 -1.83 1.22
C LEU A 50 -15.56 -0.53 0.71
N ASP A 51 -16.12 0.26 1.62
CA ASP A 51 -16.84 1.49 1.29
C ASP A 51 -15.92 2.70 1.07
N ASP A 52 -14.79 2.77 1.78
CA ASP A 52 -13.90 3.94 1.76
C ASP A 52 -12.44 3.53 1.56
N VAL A 53 -12.04 3.49 0.29
CA VAL A 53 -10.67 3.21 -0.14
C VAL A 53 -10.16 4.39 -0.94
N GLY A 54 -8.98 4.89 -0.59
CA GLY A 54 -8.35 6.01 -1.29
C GLY A 54 -6.85 5.84 -1.43
N ILE A 55 -6.27 6.53 -2.40
CA ILE A 55 -4.82 6.56 -2.63
C ILE A 55 -4.33 7.99 -2.53
N GLU A 56 -3.37 8.22 -1.62
CA GLU A 56 -2.61 9.45 -1.56
C GLU A 56 -1.33 9.29 -2.37
N GLN A 57 -1.21 10.08 -3.42
CA GLN A 57 -0.03 10.10 -4.29
C GLN A 57 1.03 11.09 -3.77
N TRP A 58 2.21 11.02 -4.37
CA TRP A 58 3.30 12.00 -4.18
C TRP A 58 3.79 12.11 -2.74
N VAL A 59 3.81 10.97 -2.04
CA VAL A 59 4.26 10.89 -0.66
C VAL A 59 5.78 11.04 -0.59
N LEU A 60 6.23 12.03 0.17
CA LEU A 60 7.65 12.29 0.35
C LEU A 60 8.33 11.10 1.02
N ARG A 61 9.37 10.57 0.38
CA ARG A 61 10.30 9.60 0.96
C ARG A 61 11.74 10.07 0.82
N ARG A 62 12.61 9.55 1.66
CA ARG A 62 14.05 9.67 1.51
C ARG A 62 14.58 8.37 0.90
N VAL A 63 15.25 8.50 -0.23
CA VAL A 63 15.94 7.40 -0.89
C VAL A 63 17.43 7.56 -0.64
N GLU A 64 18.09 6.54 -0.10
CA GLU A 64 19.52 6.56 0.11
C GLU A 64 20.27 6.40 -1.22
N ILE A 65 21.30 7.21 -1.41
CA ILE A 65 22.19 7.09 -2.57
C ILE A 65 23.26 6.04 -2.25
N PRO A 66 23.38 4.96 -3.03
CA PRO A 66 24.43 3.98 -2.86
C PRO A 66 25.82 4.63 -2.86
N LYS A 67 26.73 4.11 -2.06
CA LYS A 67 28.08 4.72 -1.87
C LYS A 67 28.89 4.84 -3.15
N ASP A 68 28.69 3.93 -4.08
CA ASP A 68 29.28 3.92 -5.41
C ASP A 68 28.72 4.98 -6.37
N GLN A 69 27.49 5.46 -6.11
CA GLN A 69 26.83 6.51 -6.88
C GLN A 69 26.97 7.91 -6.26
N GLN A 70 27.52 8.03 -5.06
CA GLN A 70 27.77 9.33 -4.43
C GLN A 70 28.93 10.05 -5.12
N THR A 71 28.79 11.37 -5.30
CA THR A 71 29.84 12.23 -5.83
C THR A 71 31.06 12.23 -4.92
N ARG A 72 32.21 11.97 -5.50
CA ARG A 72 33.54 12.11 -4.87
C ARG A 72 34.36 13.07 -5.70
N LEU A 73 34.52 14.29 -5.22
CA LEU A 73 35.29 15.33 -5.93
C LEU A 73 36.67 14.83 -6.35
N GLY A 74 36.97 14.96 -7.61
CA GLY A 74 38.25 14.53 -8.22
C GLY A 74 38.46 13.02 -8.36
N GLN A 75 37.45 12.18 -8.04
CA GLN A 75 37.57 10.71 -8.11
C GLN A 75 36.46 10.05 -8.95
N ALA A 76 35.18 10.27 -8.61
CA ALA A 76 34.07 9.59 -9.27
C ALA A 76 32.78 10.41 -9.19
N ASN A 77 31.90 10.23 -10.16
CA ASN A 77 30.55 10.82 -10.21
C ASN A 77 30.57 12.36 -10.02
N ALA A 78 31.51 13.05 -10.69
CA ALA A 78 31.75 14.47 -10.52
C ALA A 78 31.40 15.31 -11.79
N ALA A 79 30.81 14.70 -12.82
CA ALA A 79 30.41 15.36 -14.04
C ALA A 79 29.07 16.06 -13.80
N LEU A 80 29.09 17.39 -13.73
CA LEU A 80 27.89 18.20 -13.48
C LEU A 80 26.86 18.04 -14.61
N GLY A 81 25.64 17.68 -14.25
CA GLY A 81 24.55 17.45 -15.19
C GLY A 81 24.46 16.01 -15.74
N GLU A 82 25.42 15.13 -15.42
CA GLU A 82 25.42 13.74 -15.87
C GLU A 82 25.26 12.77 -14.69
N ASP A 83 26.19 12.75 -13.74
CA ASP A 83 26.25 11.76 -12.67
C ASP A 83 26.43 12.36 -11.26
N THR A 84 26.46 13.68 -11.14
CA THR A 84 26.67 14.35 -9.85
C THR A 84 25.47 14.21 -8.93
N LEU A 85 25.59 13.42 -7.86
CA LEU A 85 24.60 13.29 -6.80
C LEU A 85 25.20 13.73 -5.46
N VAL A 86 24.81 14.91 -4.97
CA VAL A 86 25.35 15.50 -3.73
C VAL A 86 24.63 14.96 -2.51
N GLY A 87 25.41 14.44 -1.55
CA GLY A 87 24.89 13.95 -0.27
C GLY A 87 24.65 12.45 -0.24
N SER A 88 24.07 11.97 0.86
CA SER A 88 23.82 10.54 1.11
C SER A 88 22.40 10.09 0.78
N GLY A 89 21.52 10.99 0.34
CA GLY A 89 20.14 10.65 0.00
C GLY A 89 19.40 11.81 -0.65
N ILE A 90 18.40 11.45 -1.42
CA ILE A 90 17.50 12.40 -2.12
C ILE A 90 16.08 12.33 -1.56
N ARG A 91 15.35 13.43 -1.71
CA ARG A 91 13.91 13.48 -1.43
C ARG A 91 13.15 13.17 -2.71
N ASP A 92 12.45 12.04 -2.70
CA ASP A 92 11.64 11.57 -3.82
C ASP A 92 10.15 11.64 -3.45
N ARG A 93 9.33 12.12 -4.38
CA ARG A 93 7.87 12.14 -4.25
C ARG A 93 7.17 11.23 -5.26
N SER A 94 7.84 10.88 -6.35
CA SER A 94 7.24 10.13 -7.45
C SER A 94 7.12 8.64 -7.16
N GLY A 95 7.98 8.11 -6.33
CA GLY A 95 8.13 6.68 -6.11
C GLY A 95 7.32 6.11 -4.94
N LYS A 96 6.43 6.89 -4.29
CA LYS A 96 5.67 6.40 -3.13
C LYS A 96 4.23 6.89 -3.09
N PHE A 97 3.31 5.99 -2.69
CA PHE A 97 1.93 6.32 -2.38
C PHE A 97 1.48 5.72 -1.03
N ILE A 98 0.32 6.12 -0.54
CA ILE A 98 -0.33 5.53 0.63
C ILE A 98 -1.70 5.02 0.19
N LEU A 99 -1.95 3.73 0.43
CA LEU A 99 -3.27 3.13 0.31
C LEU A 99 -4.00 3.31 1.65
N ARG A 100 -5.10 4.05 1.64
CA ARG A 100 -5.94 4.30 2.82
C ARG A 100 -7.20 3.48 2.75
N ILE A 101 -7.46 2.70 3.78
CA ILE A 101 -8.71 1.97 3.97
C ILE A 101 -9.33 2.47 5.27
N ARG A 102 -10.50 3.08 5.16
CA ARG A 102 -11.19 3.70 6.28
C ARG A 102 -12.52 3.02 6.56
N ASN A 103 -13.15 3.45 7.63
CA ASN A 103 -14.49 2.98 7.99
C ASN A 103 -14.56 1.47 8.25
N LEU A 104 -13.45 0.86 8.73
CA LEU A 104 -13.38 -0.56 9.05
C LEU A 104 -14.02 -0.86 10.40
N ASP A 105 -14.78 -1.95 10.50
CA ASP A 105 -15.10 -2.54 11.78
C ASP A 105 -13.89 -3.26 12.37
N ARG A 106 -14.00 -3.71 13.63
CA ARG A 106 -12.87 -4.30 14.35
C ARG A 106 -12.36 -5.59 13.70
N GLN A 107 -13.25 -6.43 13.18
CA GLN A 107 -12.87 -7.69 12.55
C GLN A 107 -12.15 -7.42 11.23
N ARG A 108 -12.74 -6.61 10.35
CA ARG A 108 -12.13 -6.25 9.07
C ARG A 108 -10.79 -5.53 9.25
N PHE A 109 -10.68 -4.70 10.28
CA PHE A 109 -9.40 -4.08 10.61
C PHE A 109 -8.34 -5.13 10.97
N ALA A 110 -8.68 -6.15 11.76
CA ALA A 110 -7.76 -7.24 12.13
C ALA A 110 -7.36 -8.09 10.92
N ASP A 111 -8.31 -8.35 9.98
CA ASP A 111 -8.07 -9.14 8.77
C ASP A 111 -7.02 -8.49 7.84
N PHE A 112 -6.92 -7.15 7.83
CA PHE A 112 -5.93 -6.41 7.04
C PHE A 112 -4.59 -6.17 7.75
N LEU A 113 -4.47 -6.46 9.04
CA LEU A 113 -3.18 -6.39 9.74
C LEU A 113 -2.24 -7.52 9.28
N PRO A 114 -0.91 -7.35 9.42
CA PRO A 114 0.03 -8.45 9.17
C PRO A 114 -0.38 -9.72 9.95
N ASN A 115 -0.40 -10.86 9.27
CA ASN A 115 -0.96 -12.15 9.70
C ASN A 115 -2.50 -12.22 9.81
N GLY A 116 -3.23 -11.24 9.28
CA GLY A 116 -4.67 -11.34 9.05
C GLY A 116 -4.98 -12.04 7.74
N ASP A 117 -6.21 -12.56 7.61
CA ASP A 117 -6.61 -13.41 6.48
C ASP A 117 -6.59 -12.69 5.11
N ASP A 118 -6.84 -11.38 5.11
CA ASP A 118 -6.90 -10.59 3.89
C ASP A 118 -5.63 -9.77 3.61
N HIS A 119 -4.65 -9.74 4.53
CA HIS A 119 -3.43 -8.95 4.36
C HIS A 119 -2.64 -9.32 3.10
N ASP A 120 -2.26 -10.60 2.98
CA ASP A 120 -1.46 -11.09 1.85
C ASP A 120 -2.22 -10.99 0.53
N ARG A 121 -3.54 -11.18 0.59
CA ARG A 121 -4.43 -11.04 -0.58
C ARG A 121 -4.46 -9.59 -1.07
N LEU A 122 -4.54 -8.63 -0.14
CA LEU A 122 -4.51 -7.21 -0.45
C LEU A 122 -3.16 -6.81 -1.06
N VAL A 123 -2.05 -7.21 -0.43
CA VAL A 123 -0.69 -6.91 -0.93
C VAL A 123 -0.52 -7.41 -2.36
N LYS A 124 -0.85 -8.67 -2.63
CA LYS A 124 -0.77 -9.26 -3.97
C LYS A 124 -1.69 -8.57 -4.98
N LEU A 125 -2.91 -8.19 -4.58
CA LEU A 125 -3.82 -7.46 -5.46
C LEU A 125 -3.25 -6.08 -5.81
N VAL A 126 -2.74 -5.34 -4.83
CA VAL A 126 -2.13 -4.01 -5.05
C VAL A 126 -0.96 -4.12 -6.02
N GLU A 127 -0.05 -5.06 -5.81
CA GLU A 127 1.10 -5.28 -6.68
C GLU A 127 0.69 -5.65 -8.10
N PHE A 128 -0.34 -6.48 -8.24
CA PHE A 128 -0.87 -6.87 -9.52
C PHE A 128 -1.53 -5.70 -10.27
N VAL A 129 -2.31 -4.87 -9.58
CA VAL A 129 -3.04 -3.76 -10.20
C VAL A 129 -2.11 -2.59 -10.52
N THR A 130 -1.15 -2.27 -9.67
CA THR A 130 -0.21 -1.15 -9.89
C THR A 130 0.80 -1.44 -10.99
N ARG A 131 1.18 -2.70 -11.22
CA ARG A 131 2.21 -3.15 -12.17
C ARG A 131 3.60 -2.55 -11.95
N GLU A 132 3.69 -1.40 -11.36
CA GLU A 132 4.95 -0.70 -11.06
C GLU A 132 5.43 -1.05 -9.66
N GLN A 133 6.75 -1.11 -9.50
CA GLN A 133 7.35 -1.40 -8.20
C GLN A 133 7.45 -0.13 -7.33
N LEU A 134 6.35 0.58 -7.19
CA LEU A 134 6.29 1.76 -6.30
C LEU A 134 6.36 1.33 -4.84
N ALA A 135 7.01 2.15 -4.02
CA ALA A 135 6.93 2.01 -2.58
C ALA A 135 5.51 2.37 -2.10
N TYR A 136 5.01 1.70 -1.09
CA TYR A 136 3.74 2.10 -0.51
C TYR A 136 3.57 1.70 0.95
N ASP A 137 2.76 2.51 1.63
CA ASP A 137 2.28 2.23 2.97
C ASP A 137 0.78 1.91 2.91
N LEU A 138 0.34 1.04 3.79
CA LEU A 138 -1.06 0.75 4.05
C LEU A 138 -1.50 1.50 5.31
N GLU A 139 -2.49 2.38 5.17
CA GLU A 139 -3.08 3.11 6.29
C GLU A 139 -4.49 2.59 6.55
N LEU A 140 -4.69 1.98 7.72
CA LEU A 140 -5.95 1.40 8.15
C LEU A 140 -6.59 2.27 9.23
N GLN A 141 -7.91 2.52 9.10
CA GLN A 141 -8.66 3.31 10.06
C GLN A 141 -9.97 2.62 10.42
N MET A 142 -10.18 2.41 11.73
CA MET A 142 -11.43 1.88 12.25
C MET A 142 -12.52 2.94 12.33
N ARG A 143 -13.77 2.49 12.35
CA ARG A 143 -14.93 3.33 12.72
C ARG A 143 -14.78 3.82 14.16
N PRO A 144 -15.15 5.06 14.45
CA PRO A 144 -15.04 5.61 15.82
C PRO A 144 -15.69 4.74 16.90
N ARG A 145 -16.85 4.20 16.59
CA ARG A 145 -17.64 3.35 17.51
C ARG A 145 -17.01 1.99 17.81
N ASP A 146 -16.11 1.52 16.95
CA ASP A 146 -15.50 0.19 17.06
C ASP A 146 -14.12 0.25 17.75
N VAL A 147 -13.61 1.45 18.01
CA VAL A 147 -12.36 1.69 18.74
C VAL A 147 -12.63 1.54 20.23
N LYS A 148 -12.10 0.47 20.83
CA LYS A 148 -12.19 0.24 22.28
C LYS A 148 -10.85 0.58 22.94
N PRO A 149 -10.89 1.10 24.20
CA PRO A 149 -9.67 1.26 24.99
C PRO A 149 -8.94 -0.07 25.15
N MET A 150 -7.62 -0.02 25.18
CA MET A 150 -6.77 -1.19 25.42
C MET A 150 -7.07 -1.80 26.79
N GLN A 151 -7.33 -3.11 26.82
CA GLN A 151 -7.41 -3.89 28.06
C GLN A 151 -6.27 -4.90 28.06
N LEU A 152 -5.48 -4.93 29.14
CA LEU A 152 -4.40 -5.88 29.32
C LEU A 152 -4.97 -7.31 29.40
N GLY A 153 -4.45 -8.22 28.58
CA GLY A 153 -4.89 -9.62 28.52
C GLY A 153 -5.82 -9.99 27.36
N ALA A 154 -6.27 -9.03 26.54
CA ALA A 154 -6.95 -9.30 25.28
C ALA A 154 -5.92 -9.44 24.12
N ASP A 155 -6.39 -9.81 22.91
CA ASP A 155 -5.59 -9.85 21.66
C ASP A 155 -5.10 -8.46 21.24
N VAL A 156 -4.29 -7.84 22.10
CA VAL A 156 -3.73 -6.50 21.88
C VAL A 156 -2.35 -6.63 21.26
N ARG A 157 -2.21 -6.08 20.06
CA ARG A 157 -0.93 -5.96 19.37
C ARG A 157 -0.43 -4.53 19.50
N LEU A 158 0.65 -4.34 20.25
CA LEU A 158 1.23 -3.02 20.48
C LEU A 158 1.60 -2.35 19.15
N GLY A 159 1.18 -1.09 18.99
CA GLY A 159 1.40 -0.31 17.77
C GLY A 159 0.36 -0.55 16.64
N TRP A 160 -0.51 -1.55 16.75
CA TRP A 160 -1.49 -1.87 15.70
C TRP A 160 -2.95 -1.67 16.15
N ASN A 161 -3.33 -2.21 17.30
CA ASN A 161 -4.70 -2.09 17.82
C ASN A 161 -4.77 -1.63 19.29
N SER A 162 -3.65 -1.13 19.83
CA SER A 162 -3.51 -0.65 21.19
C SER A 162 -3.85 0.84 21.29
N PHE A 163 -5.11 1.19 21.43
CA PHE A 163 -5.57 2.58 21.60
C PHE A 163 -5.77 2.90 23.07
N VAL A 164 -5.00 3.88 23.60
CA VAL A 164 -5.01 4.22 25.03
C VAL A 164 -6.23 5.06 25.42
N THR A 165 -6.63 6.02 24.58
CA THR A 165 -7.72 6.95 24.93
C THR A 165 -8.45 7.42 23.65
N PRO A 166 -9.35 6.61 23.08
CA PRO A 166 -10.02 6.95 21.82
C PRO A 166 -10.93 8.18 21.92
N GLU A 167 -11.53 8.44 23.08
CA GLU A 167 -12.50 9.55 23.28
C GLU A 167 -11.87 10.95 23.21
N LYS A 168 -10.58 11.09 23.48
CA LYS A 168 -9.87 12.37 23.44
C LYS A 168 -9.07 12.62 22.16
N ALA A 169 -9.06 11.68 21.24
CA ALA A 169 -8.31 11.81 20.00
C ALA A 169 -9.02 12.80 19.06
N ARG A 170 -8.37 13.92 18.79
CA ARG A 170 -8.82 14.94 17.81
C ARG A 170 -8.89 14.38 16.37
N LYS A 171 -8.20 13.28 16.09
CA LYS A 171 -8.21 12.53 14.83
C LYS A 171 -8.48 11.07 15.15
N LEU A 172 -9.26 10.42 14.31
CA LEU A 172 -9.46 8.97 14.37
C LEU A 172 -8.12 8.26 14.31
N PRO A 173 -7.89 7.28 15.18
CA PRO A 173 -6.64 6.55 15.19
C PRO A 173 -6.49 5.75 13.88
N ALA A 174 -5.45 6.04 13.15
CA ALA A 174 -5.06 5.33 11.95
C ALA A 174 -3.72 4.61 12.21
N VAL A 175 -3.62 3.38 11.73
CA VAL A 175 -2.39 2.60 11.79
C VAL A 175 -1.78 2.57 10.41
N ARG A 176 -0.50 2.94 10.32
CA ARG A 176 0.25 2.92 9.06
C ARG A 176 1.28 1.81 9.09
N LEU A 177 1.19 0.93 8.12
CA LEU A 177 2.07 -0.20 7.90
C LEU A 177 2.92 0.06 6.65
N GLN A 178 4.23 -0.05 6.78
CA GLN A 178 5.11 0.02 5.62
C GLN A 178 5.15 -1.35 4.94
N ILE A 179 4.63 -1.44 3.72
CA ILE A 179 4.56 -2.70 2.97
C ILE A 179 5.78 -2.86 2.07
N ARG A 180 6.08 -1.83 1.28
CA ARG A 180 7.24 -1.84 0.37
C ARG A 180 8.00 -0.51 0.45
N ARG A 181 9.34 -0.58 0.49
CA ARG A 181 10.27 0.56 0.52
C ARG A 181 10.67 1.01 -0.88
#